data_2f9832c6a21358d852a235bdb69bc8d8
#
_entry.id   2f9832c6a21358d852a235bdb69bc8d8
#
_cell.length_a   1.000
_cell.length_b   1.000
_cell.length_c   1.000
_cell.angle_alpha   90.00
_cell.angle_beta   90.00
_cell.angle_gamma   90.00
#
_symmetry.space_group_name_H-M   'P 1'
#
loop_
_entity.id
_entity.type
_entity.pdbx_description
1 polymer ?
#
loop_
_entity_poly.entity_id
_entity_poly.type
_entity_poly.pdbx_seq_one_letter_code
_entity_poly.pdbx_strand_id
1 'polypeptide(L)'
;MKHLFIILSCLLPSLCSVQTFSGEYTTEWQWDMKRNTNWLNLLRLNLNVPVFDGKGTIEASTLHIAKTNETIIADWQTFSNIEAENNVAAIAVLGYMHEWQAAHLFVGVRNVNEDFFTSDITALFINSSCGIFPTIAASYPIANYPFSGLTVYFDVSRGGWTFRNSLYNGTGYNGWKRRDNPFLVRPAKDGVFNISQLEYAHSGAHYFAGVAVHSRQYTVGPDGEMPS
;
A
#
# COMPACT_ATOMS: atom_id res chain seq x y z
N MET A 1 6.67 18.09 23.71
CA MET A 1 6.31 16.71 23.29
C MET A 1 5.53 15.91 24.34
N LYS A 2 5.75 16.12 25.64
CA LYS A 2 4.99 15.41 26.71
C LYS A 2 3.48 15.73 26.74
N HIS A 3 3.09 16.92 26.33
CA HIS A 3 1.67 17.36 26.37
C HIS A 3 0.82 16.81 25.20
N LEU A 4 1.44 16.46 24.07
CA LEU A 4 0.73 15.89 22.91
C LEU A 4 0.22 14.47 23.19
N PHE A 5 1.00 13.70 23.95
CA PHE A 5 0.63 12.33 24.35
C PHE A 5 -0.55 12.29 25.33
N ILE A 6 -0.66 13.27 26.21
CA ILE A 6 -1.76 13.38 27.19
C ILE A 6 -3.07 13.75 26.51
N ILE A 7 -3.04 14.61 25.51
CA ILE A 7 -4.25 15.00 24.74
C ILE A 7 -4.78 13.81 23.93
N LEU A 8 -3.89 13.01 23.33
CA LEU A 8 -4.29 11.84 22.57
C LEU A 8 -4.90 10.74 23.48
N SER A 9 -4.36 10.55 24.67
CA SER A 9 -4.89 9.58 25.64
C SER A 9 -6.25 10.00 26.27
N CYS A 10 -6.56 11.30 26.33
CA CYS A 10 -7.85 11.80 26.81
C CYS A 10 -8.96 11.76 25.76
N LEU A 11 -8.64 11.73 24.47
CA LEU A 11 -9.62 11.62 23.39
C LEU A 11 -10.08 10.18 23.12
N LEU A 12 -9.29 9.17 23.53
CA LEU A 12 -9.61 7.76 23.31
C LEU A 12 -10.84 7.22 24.09
N PRO A 13 -11.18 7.69 25.30
CA PRO A 13 -12.33 7.14 26.03
C PRO A 13 -13.70 7.59 25.53
N SER A 14 -13.79 8.67 24.74
CA SER A 14 -15.07 9.21 24.26
C SER A 14 -15.54 8.65 22.91
N LEU A 15 -14.70 7.84 22.25
CA LEU A 15 -15.06 7.12 21.01
C LEU A 15 -15.65 5.76 21.39
N CYS A 16 -16.91 5.72 21.77
CA CYS A 16 -17.67 4.53 22.14
C CYS A 16 -18.09 3.73 20.88
N SER A 17 -17.16 3.51 19.95
CA SER A 17 -17.34 2.66 18.77
C SER A 17 -16.41 1.46 18.90
N VAL A 18 -16.82 0.29 18.41
CA VAL A 18 -15.99 -0.91 18.44
C VAL A 18 -14.75 -0.68 17.59
N GLN A 19 -13.64 -0.40 18.23
CA GLN A 19 -12.33 -0.30 17.56
C GLN A 19 -11.86 -1.71 17.20
N THR A 20 -11.36 -1.88 15.99
CA THR A 20 -10.77 -3.14 15.55
C THR A 20 -9.26 -2.99 15.48
N PHE A 21 -8.55 -3.82 16.25
CA PHE A 21 -7.11 -3.98 16.15
C PHE A 21 -6.81 -5.39 15.66
N SER A 22 -5.96 -5.51 14.64
CA SER A 22 -5.51 -6.79 14.12
C SER A 22 -4.02 -6.77 13.79
N GLY A 23 -3.40 -7.94 13.80
CA GLY A 23 -2.02 -8.12 13.39
C GLY A 23 -1.89 -9.35 12.51
N GLU A 24 -1.07 -9.24 11.48
CA GLU A 24 -0.72 -10.32 10.57
C GLU A 24 0.80 -10.47 10.54
N TYR A 25 1.27 -11.70 10.72
CA TYR A 25 2.69 -12.01 10.66
C TYR A 25 2.93 -13.03 9.58
N THR A 26 3.72 -12.62 8.58
CA THR A 26 4.16 -13.47 7.47
C THR A 26 5.65 -13.71 7.59
N THR A 27 6.08 -14.95 7.46
CA THR A 27 7.49 -15.31 7.49
C THR A 27 7.82 -16.30 6.39
N GLU A 28 8.95 -16.11 5.74
CA GLU A 28 9.44 -16.96 4.67
C GLU A 28 10.92 -17.29 4.91
N TRP A 29 11.30 -18.52 4.64
CA TRP A 29 12.67 -18.94 4.63
C TRP A 29 13.06 -19.34 3.20
N GLN A 30 14.06 -18.67 2.66
CA GLN A 30 14.58 -18.88 1.31
C GLN A 30 15.94 -19.55 1.35
N TRP A 31 16.21 -20.40 0.39
CA TRP A 31 17.48 -21.09 0.19
C TRP A 31 17.80 -21.21 -1.31
N ASP A 32 18.99 -20.78 -1.70
CA ASP A 32 19.47 -20.82 -3.10
C ASP A 32 19.94 -22.20 -3.57
N MET A 33 19.65 -23.26 -2.80
CA MET A 33 20.11 -24.64 -3.04
C MET A 33 21.65 -24.82 -3.02
N LYS A 34 22.37 -23.79 -2.56
CA LYS A 34 23.85 -23.80 -2.47
C LYS A 34 24.28 -23.50 -1.03
N ARG A 35 24.51 -22.25 -0.70
CA ARG A 35 25.04 -21.82 0.60
C ARG A 35 24.28 -20.68 1.24
N ASN A 36 23.50 -19.96 0.46
CA ASN A 36 22.86 -18.74 0.95
C ASN A 36 21.43 -19.03 1.39
N THR A 37 21.08 -18.46 2.52
CA THR A 37 19.72 -18.49 3.06
C THR A 37 19.30 -17.07 3.36
N ASN A 38 18.01 -16.79 3.29
CA ASN A 38 17.44 -15.52 3.72
C ASN A 38 16.14 -15.80 4.50
N TRP A 39 15.99 -15.16 5.63
CA TRP A 39 14.76 -15.26 6.41
C TRP A 39 14.05 -13.92 6.37
N LEU A 40 12.92 -13.90 5.72
CA LEU A 40 12.08 -12.74 5.53
C LEU A 40 10.96 -12.74 6.57
N ASN A 41 10.69 -11.57 7.13
CA ASN A 41 9.65 -11.38 8.13
C ASN A 41 8.90 -10.08 7.86
N LEU A 42 7.58 -10.15 7.87
CA LEU A 42 6.68 -9.01 7.77
C LEU A 42 5.63 -9.10 8.88
N LEU A 43 5.61 -8.10 9.75
CA LEU A 43 4.49 -7.91 10.68
C LEU A 43 3.70 -6.68 10.22
N ARG A 44 2.43 -6.88 9.95
CA ARG A 44 1.45 -5.81 9.68
C ARG A 44 0.55 -5.63 10.90
N LEU A 45 0.42 -4.40 11.39
CA LEU A 45 -0.50 -4.03 12.45
C LEU A 45 -1.54 -3.07 11.90
N ASN A 46 -2.81 -3.35 12.14
CA ASN A 46 -3.94 -2.54 11.66
C ASN A 46 -4.79 -2.06 12.83
N LEU A 47 -5.23 -0.82 12.76
CA LEU A 47 -6.19 -0.20 13.66
C LEU A 47 -7.26 0.50 12.83
N ASN A 48 -8.51 0.14 13.05
CA ASN A 48 -9.66 0.80 12.47
C ASN A 48 -10.54 1.37 13.58
N VAL A 49 -10.85 2.66 13.49
CA VAL A 49 -11.68 3.38 14.46
C VAL A 49 -12.88 3.96 13.74
N PRO A 50 -14.08 3.35 13.88
CA PRO A 50 -15.30 3.92 13.34
C PRO A 50 -15.59 5.28 13.95
N VAL A 51 -16.01 6.24 13.12
CA VAL A 51 -16.38 7.60 13.50
C VAL A 51 -17.68 8.01 12.80
N PHE A 52 -18.30 9.10 13.27
CA PHE A 52 -19.54 9.61 12.68
C PHE A 52 -20.68 8.58 12.60
N ASP A 53 -20.94 7.88 13.72
CA ASP A 53 -21.98 6.84 13.83
C ASP A 53 -21.80 5.72 12.79
N GLY A 54 -20.53 5.36 12.49
CA GLY A 54 -20.19 4.30 11.55
C GLY A 54 -20.25 4.71 10.06
N LYS A 55 -20.43 5.99 9.77
CA LYS A 55 -20.38 6.49 8.37
C LYS A 55 -18.97 6.72 7.86
N GLY A 56 -17.98 6.57 8.71
CA GLY A 56 -16.59 6.68 8.33
C GLY A 56 -15.67 5.95 9.30
N THR A 57 -14.44 5.72 8.86
CA THR A 57 -13.42 4.99 9.61
C THR A 57 -12.10 5.72 9.53
N ILE A 58 -11.44 5.92 10.67
CA ILE A 58 -10.03 6.27 10.69
C ILE A 58 -9.24 4.96 10.59
N GLU A 59 -8.44 4.83 9.56
CA GLU A 59 -7.61 3.67 9.28
C GLU A 59 -6.14 3.98 9.56
N ALA A 60 -5.47 3.08 10.27
CA ALA A 60 -4.03 3.14 10.47
C ALA A 60 -3.42 1.74 10.31
N SER A 61 -2.35 1.63 9.53
CA SER A 61 -1.62 0.38 9.34
C SER A 61 -0.13 0.64 9.24
N THR A 62 0.66 -0.21 9.91
CA THR A 62 2.12 -0.16 9.87
C THR A 62 2.69 -1.49 9.39
N LEU A 63 3.85 -1.41 8.71
CA LEU A 63 4.65 -2.56 8.28
C LEU A 63 5.96 -2.56 9.05
N HIS A 64 6.32 -3.73 9.59
CA HIS A 64 7.59 -3.98 10.26
C HIS A 64 8.29 -5.08 9.45
N ILE A 65 9.38 -4.72 8.79
CA ILE A 65 10.06 -5.57 7.81
C ILE A 65 11.45 -5.91 8.32
N ALA A 66 11.79 -7.19 8.32
CA ALA A 66 13.12 -7.66 8.68
C ALA A 66 13.54 -8.82 7.77
N LYS A 67 14.75 -8.73 7.22
CA LYS A 67 15.42 -9.81 6.50
C LYS A 67 16.81 -10.05 7.10
N THR A 68 17.28 -11.29 7.01
CA THR A 68 18.58 -11.66 7.60
C THR A 68 19.76 -11.43 6.67
N ASN A 69 19.52 -11.51 5.36
CA ASN A 69 20.54 -11.35 4.33
C ASN A 69 19.98 -10.53 3.16
N GLU A 70 20.86 -10.16 2.22
CA GLU A 70 20.46 -9.58 0.94
C GLU A 70 19.70 -10.59 0.08
N THR A 71 19.03 -10.11 -0.97
CA THR A 71 18.31 -10.93 -1.93
C THR A 71 19.19 -12.04 -2.50
N ILE A 72 18.81 -13.30 -2.28
CA ILE A 72 19.58 -14.50 -2.67
C ILE A 72 19.05 -15.17 -3.94
N ILE A 73 17.82 -14.87 -4.31
CA ILE A 73 17.18 -15.40 -5.51
C ILE A 73 17.06 -14.26 -6.50
N ALA A 74 17.92 -14.26 -7.52
CA ALA A 74 17.85 -13.29 -8.60
C ALA A 74 16.66 -13.60 -9.51
N ASP A 75 15.73 -12.69 -9.59
CA ASP A 75 14.57 -12.75 -10.48
C ASP A 75 14.37 -11.36 -11.11
N TRP A 76 13.64 -11.31 -12.21
CA TRP A 76 13.24 -10.04 -12.86
C TRP A 76 12.42 -9.14 -11.95
N GLN A 77 11.78 -9.73 -10.99
CA GLN A 77 11.10 -9.11 -9.87
C GLN A 77 11.61 -9.76 -8.60
N THR A 78 11.47 -9.11 -7.48
CA THR A 78 11.72 -9.74 -6.20
C THR A 78 10.95 -11.05 -6.13
N PHE A 79 11.61 -12.16 -5.78
CA PHE A 79 10.98 -13.48 -5.75
C PHE A 79 9.78 -13.51 -4.79
N SER A 80 9.93 -12.92 -3.62
CA SER A 80 8.89 -12.86 -2.60
C SER A 80 8.18 -11.50 -2.59
N ASN A 81 6.86 -11.49 -2.43
CA ASN A 81 6.04 -10.29 -2.32
C ASN A 81 6.20 -9.55 -0.99
N ILE A 82 6.87 -10.14 0.00
CA ILE A 82 7.19 -9.48 1.28
C ILE A 82 8.65 -9.02 1.37
N GLU A 83 9.49 -9.35 0.37
CA GLU A 83 10.90 -8.98 0.39
C GLU A 83 11.08 -7.48 0.14
N ALA A 84 11.63 -6.81 1.13
CA ALA A 84 11.96 -5.39 1.06
C ALA A 84 13.12 -5.07 2.02
N GLU A 85 13.64 -3.86 1.96
CA GLU A 85 14.65 -3.39 2.89
C GLU A 85 14.13 -3.34 4.34
N ASN A 86 15.03 -3.63 5.28
CA ASN A 86 14.71 -3.62 6.71
C ASN A 86 14.11 -2.27 7.11
N ASN A 87 12.92 -2.31 7.68
CA ASN A 87 12.22 -1.12 8.17
C ASN A 87 11.47 -1.45 9.46
N VAL A 88 11.83 -0.75 10.52
CA VAL A 88 11.24 -0.99 11.85
C VAL A 88 9.75 -0.61 11.88
N ALA A 89 9.36 0.43 11.17
CA ALA A 89 7.96 0.85 11.07
C ALA A 89 7.77 1.75 9.84
N ALA A 90 7.22 1.22 8.76
CA ALA A 90 6.71 2.00 7.65
C ALA A 90 5.19 2.22 7.81
N ILE A 91 4.69 3.37 7.40
CA ILE A 91 3.24 3.61 7.35
C ILE A 91 2.72 2.98 6.05
N ALA A 92 1.83 1.98 6.15
CA ALA A 92 1.13 1.44 5.00
C ALA A 92 -0.14 2.23 4.70
N VAL A 93 -0.95 2.49 5.76
CA VAL A 93 -2.19 3.26 5.68
C VAL A 93 -2.24 4.23 6.85
N LEU A 94 -2.64 5.47 6.61
CA LEU A 94 -3.05 6.42 7.65
C LEU A 94 -3.99 7.46 7.05
N GLY A 95 -5.28 7.37 7.35
CA GLY A 95 -6.25 8.28 6.76
C GLY A 95 -7.66 8.09 7.25
N TYR A 96 -8.56 8.72 6.54
CA TYR A 96 -9.99 8.67 6.79
C TYR A 96 -10.73 8.10 5.58
N MET A 97 -11.52 7.07 5.79
CA MET A 97 -12.46 6.50 4.83
C MET A 97 -13.87 6.97 5.18
N HIS A 98 -14.57 7.54 4.23
CA HIS A 98 -16.00 7.83 4.32
C HIS A 98 -16.79 6.83 3.49
N GLU A 99 -17.87 6.30 4.07
CA GLU A 99 -18.68 5.24 3.47
C GLU A 99 -20.09 5.74 3.20
N TRP A 100 -20.53 5.63 1.95
CA TRP A 100 -21.92 5.77 1.52
C TRP A 100 -22.46 4.38 1.11
N GLN A 101 -23.74 4.27 0.88
CA GLN A 101 -24.37 3.00 0.54
C GLN A 101 -23.71 2.26 -0.66
N ALA A 102 -23.19 2.99 -1.63
CA ALA A 102 -22.64 2.42 -2.87
C ALA A 102 -21.27 3.01 -3.25
N ALA A 103 -20.68 3.83 -2.42
CA ALA A 103 -19.44 4.53 -2.74
C ALA A 103 -18.58 4.73 -1.48
N HIS A 104 -17.26 4.76 -1.66
CA HIS A 104 -16.29 5.07 -0.62
C HIS A 104 -15.36 6.18 -1.08
N LEU A 105 -14.91 7.00 -0.14
CA LEU A 105 -13.89 8.02 -0.36
C LEU A 105 -12.84 7.92 0.75
N PHE A 106 -11.59 7.72 0.37
CA PHE A 106 -10.47 7.76 1.30
C PHE A 106 -9.57 8.97 1.03
N VAL A 107 -9.12 9.60 2.10
CA VAL A 107 -8.12 10.67 2.04
C VAL A 107 -7.05 10.40 3.10
N GLY A 108 -5.80 10.32 2.67
CA GLY A 108 -4.70 10.03 3.57
C GLY A 108 -3.49 9.44 2.86
N VAL A 109 -2.69 8.71 3.61
CA VAL A 109 -1.55 7.94 3.12
C VAL A 109 -1.97 6.50 2.89
N ARG A 110 -1.64 5.94 1.72
CA ARG A 110 -1.97 4.57 1.35
C ARG A 110 -1.02 4.07 0.26
N ASN A 111 -0.84 2.77 0.12
CA ASN A 111 -0.18 2.20 -1.04
C ASN A 111 -1.18 1.69 -2.08
N VAL A 112 -0.73 1.56 -3.32
CA VAL A 112 -1.59 1.17 -4.46
C VAL A 112 -2.08 -0.27 -4.32
N ASN A 113 -1.32 -1.14 -3.65
CA ASN A 113 -1.66 -2.56 -3.46
C ASN A 113 -2.87 -2.79 -2.55
N GLU A 114 -3.30 -1.77 -1.80
CA GLU A 114 -4.49 -1.90 -0.95
C GLU A 114 -5.77 -2.04 -1.78
N ASP A 115 -5.81 -1.46 -2.99
CA ASP A 115 -7.06 -1.24 -3.71
C ASP A 115 -7.08 -1.77 -5.14
N PHE A 116 -5.93 -1.89 -5.82
CA PHE A 116 -5.86 -2.10 -7.26
C PHE A 116 -5.22 -3.44 -7.63
N PHE A 117 -5.81 -4.11 -8.64
CA PHE A 117 -5.32 -5.36 -9.24
C PHE A 117 -5.16 -6.51 -8.24
N THR A 118 -5.93 -6.49 -7.17
CA THR A 118 -5.95 -7.52 -6.14
C THR A 118 -7.06 -8.53 -6.41
N SER A 119 -6.84 -9.77 -6.02
CA SER A 119 -7.87 -10.81 -5.96
C SER A 119 -7.57 -11.78 -4.84
N ASP A 120 -8.61 -12.43 -4.30
CA ASP A 120 -8.46 -13.45 -3.25
C ASP A 120 -7.58 -14.62 -3.71
N ILE A 121 -7.54 -14.90 -5.01
CA ILE A 121 -6.73 -15.96 -5.59
C ILE A 121 -5.26 -15.55 -5.62
N THR A 122 -4.96 -14.35 -6.12
CA THR A 122 -3.56 -13.88 -6.20
C THR A 122 -2.94 -13.65 -4.83
N ALA A 123 -3.74 -13.31 -3.83
CA ALA A 123 -3.28 -13.16 -2.45
C ALA A 123 -2.79 -14.47 -1.81
N LEU A 124 -3.08 -15.63 -2.39
CA LEU A 124 -2.57 -16.93 -1.93
C LEU A 124 -1.14 -17.23 -2.38
N PHE A 125 -0.59 -16.45 -3.30
CA PHE A 125 0.73 -16.67 -3.85
C PHE A 125 1.75 -15.71 -3.23
N ILE A 126 2.93 -16.23 -2.93
CA ILE A 126 4.03 -15.47 -2.32
C ILE A 126 4.88 -14.71 -3.34
N ASN A 127 4.74 -14.99 -4.63
CA ASN A 127 5.55 -14.36 -5.66
C ASN A 127 5.10 -12.91 -5.91
N SER A 128 6.05 -12.00 -6.05
CA SER A 128 5.80 -10.57 -6.26
C SER A 128 5.02 -10.24 -7.54
N SER A 129 5.03 -11.14 -8.54
CA SER A 129 4.22 -10.99 -9.76
C SER A 129 2.71 -11.12 -9.50
N CYS A 130 2.30 -11.64 -8.36
CA CYS A 130 0.89 -11.81 -7.99
C CYS A 130 0.26 -10.57 -7.34
N GLY A 131 1.03 -9.49 -7.17
CA GLY A 131 0.56 -8.19 -6.70
C GLY A 131 0.15 -7.25 -7.84
N ILE A 132 0.44 -5.95 -7.68
CA ILE A 132 0.26 -4.95 -8.74
C ILE A 132 1.08 -5.34 -9.96
N PHE A 133 0.56 -5.05 -11.17
CA PHE A 133 1.25 -5.41 -12.40
C PHE A 133 2.69 -4.91 -12.43
N PRO A 134 3.65 -5.82 -12.70
CA PRO A 134 5.08 -5.51 -12.72
C PRO A 134 5.43 -4.34 -13.61
N THR A 135 4.77 -4.23 -14.76
CA THR A 135 4.96 -3.14 -15.73
C THR A 135 4.66 -1.76 -15.14
N ILE A 136 3.72 -1.66 -14.20
CA ILE A 136 3.42 -0.41 -13.50
C ILE A 136 4.45 -0.17 -12.40
N ALA A 137 4.67 -1.16 -11.54
CA ALA A 137 5.58 -1.05 -10.40
C ALA A 137 7.05 -0.85 -10.81
N ALA A 138 7.49 -1.49 -11.90
CA ALA A 138 8.85 -1.36 -12.42
C ALA A 138 9.10 -0.11 -13.26
N SER A 139 8.04 0.53 -13.77
CA SER A 139 8.16 1.70 -14.65
C SER A 139 8.07 3.04 -13.92
N TYR A 140 7.58 3.06 -12.68
CA TYR A 140 7.33 4.28 -11.93
C TYR A 140 7.66 4.11 -10.45
N PRO A 141 8.24 5.13 -9.79
CA PRO A 141 8.56 5.10 -8.34
C PRO A 141 7.32 5.34 -7.47
N ILE A 142 6.22 4.69 -7.80
CA ILE A 142 4.91 4.90 -7.17
C ILE A 142 4.84 4.39 -5.73
N ALA A 143 3.75 4.71 -5.06
CA ALA A 143 3.43 4.22 -3.72
C ALA A 143 3.02 2.73 -3.75
N ASN A 144 3.96 1.87 -4.11
CA ASN A 144 3.84 0.41 -4.12
C ASN A 144 4.60 -0.19 -2.93
N TYR A 145 4.13 -1.32 -2.38
CA TYR A 145 4.79 -1.97 -1.23
C TYR A 145 6.33 -1.99 -1.35
N PRO A 146 7.09 -1.62 -0.33
CA PRO A 146 6.70 -1.19 1.03
C PRO A 146 6.47 0.32 1.15
N PHE A 147 6.41 1.06 0.05
CA PHE A 147 6.22 2.51 0.02
C PHE A 147 4.74 2.87 0.04
N SER A 148 4.43 4.01 0.64
CA SER A 148 3.11 4.61 0.61
C SER A 148 3.18 6.08 0.21
N GLY A 149 2.07 6.70 -0.11
CA GLY A 149 2.02 8.09 -0.52
C GLY A 149 0.68 8.75 -0.20
N LEU A 150 0.70 10.06 -0.12
CA LEU A 150 -0.54 10.81 0.07
C LEU A 150 -1.44 10.60 -1.14
N THR A 151 -2.70 10.27 -0.87
CA THR A 151 -3.68 9.90 -1.89
C THR A 151 -5.08 10.39 -1.57
N VAL A 152 -5.86 10.55 -2.64
CA VAL A 152 -7.32 10.59 -2.63
C VAL A 152 -7.81 9.41 -3.46
N TYR A 153 -8.53 8.50 -2.83
CA TYR A 153 -9.12 7.33 -3.47
C TYR A 153 -10.64 7.42 -3.41
N PHE A 154 -11.32 6.95 -4.45
CA PHE A 154 -12.75 6.69 -4.38
C PHE A 154 -13.13 5.44 -5.17
N ASP A 155 -14.22 4.80 -4.77
CA ASP A 155 -14.89 3.79 -5.54
C ASP A 155 -16.41 3.97 -5.52
N VAL A 156 -17.05 3.37 -6.52
CA VAL A 156 -18.51 3.29 -6.62
C VAL A 156 -18.91 1.94 -7.22
N SER A 157 -19.89 1.28 -6.58
CA SER A 157 -20.36 -0.06 -6.97
C SER A 157 -21.84 -0.06 -7.28
N ARG A 158 -22.23 -0.70 -8.40
CA ARG A 158 -23.63 -0.87 -8.78
C ARG A 158 -23.81 -2.05 -9.74
N GLY A 159 -24.72 -2.97 -9.42
CA GLY A 159 -25.14 -4.05 -10.33
C GLY A 159 -24.01 -4.99 -10.77
N GLY A 160 -23.08 -5.31 -9.87
CA GLY A 160 -21.89 -6.13 -10.17
C GLY A 160 -20.73 -5.36 -10.77
N TRP A 161 -20.91 -4.10 -11.15
CA TRP A 161 -19.83 -3.22 -11.59
C TRP A 161 -19.24 -2.44 -10.41
N THR A 162 -17.92 -2.30 -10.40
CA THR A 162 -17.18 -1.41 -9.48
C THR A 162 -16.19 -0.59 -10.29
N PHE A 163 -16.25 0.73 -10.12
CA PHE A 163 -15.24 1.64 -10.65
C PHE A 163 -14.42 2.18 -9.48
N ARG A 164 -13.10 2.12 -9.60
CA ARG A 164 -12.13 2.66 -8.62
C ARG A 164 -11.23 3.67 -9.30
N ASN A 165 -10.89 4.71 -8.58
CA ASN A 165 -9.87 5.68 -9.01
C ASN A 165 -9.08 6.18 -7.82
N SER A 166 -7.80 6.40 -8.03
CA SER A 166 -6.95 7.03 -7.03
C SER A 166 -5.96 7.99 -7.65
N LEU A 167 -5.72 9.09 -6.93
CA LEU A 167 -4.72 10.11 -7.26
C LEU A 167 -3.68 10.15 -6.16
N TYR A 168 -2.43 9.87 -6.49
CA TYR A 168 -1.29 9.81 -5.56
C TYR A 168 -0.29 10.94 -5.84
N ASN A 169 0.46 11.34 -4.81
CA ASN A 169 1.79 11.91 -5.05
C ASN A 169 2.60 10.92 -5.91
N GLY A 170 3.26 11.39 -6.95
CA GLY A 170 3.84 10.53 -7.98
C GLY A 170 4.97 9.62 -7.52
N THR A 171 5.49 9.82 -6.30
CA THR A 171 6.53 8.98 -5.69
C THR A 171 6.08 8.48 -4.33
N GLY A 172 6.32 7.21 -4.04
CA GLY A 172 6.09 6.59 -2.73
C GLY A 172 7.28 6.75 -1.80
N TYR A 173 7.01 6.74 -0.49
CA TYR A 173 8.01 6.88 0.58
C TYR A 173 7.69 5.95 1.74
N ASN A 174 8.73 5.48 2.45
CA ASN A 174 8.56 4.64 3.64
C ASN A 174 9.40 5.09 4.85
N GLY A 175 9.98 6.27 4.76
CA GLY A 175 10.81 6.84 5.83
C GLY A 175 10.04 7.77 6.77
N TRP A 176 10.77 8.33 7.75
CA TRP A 176 10.27 9.27 8.75
C TRP A 176 11.00 10.61 8.71
N LYS A 177 11.90 10.80 7.73
CA LYS A 177 12.69 12.02 7.59
C LYS A 177 11.89 13.10 6.86
N ARG A 178 12.26 14.38 7.07
CA ARG A 178 11.60 15.52 6.43
C ARG A 178 11.53 15.42 4.89
N ARG A 179 12.48 14.76 4.25
CA ARG A 179 12.55 14.62 2.78
C ARG A 179 12.21 13.22 2.29
N ASP A 180 11.89 12.35 3.20
CA ASP A 180 11.55 10.95 2.95
C ASP A 180 10.48 10.55 3.97
N ASN A 181 9.21 10.81 3.62
CA ASN A 181 8.04 10.40 4.39
C ASN A 181 6.80 10.41 3.48
N PRO A 182 5.80 9.58 3.77
CA PRO A 182 4.65 9.38 2.89
C PRO A 182 3.66 10.55 2.82
N PHE A 183 3.84 11.58 3.65
CA PHE A 183 2.98 12.80 3.64
C PHE A 183 3.48 13.87 2.67
N LEU A 184 4.56 13.63 1.93
CA LEU A 184 5.12 14.59 0.99
C LEU A 184 4.16 14.84 -0.17
N VAL A 185 3.99 16.13 -0.50
CA VAL A 185 3.26 16.61 -1.69
C VAL A 185 4.21 17.48 -2.49
N ARG A 186 4.78 16.93 -3.55
CA ARG A 186 5.77 17.60 -4.38
C ARG A 186 5.53 17.38 -5.87
N PRO A 187 4.36 17.81 -6.41
CA PRO A 187 3.99 17.52 -7.80
C PRO A 187 5.01 18.03 -8.82
N ALA A 188 5.71 19.12 -8.54
CA ALA A 188 6.78 19.64 -9.40
C ALA A 188 8.01 18.72 -9.46
N LYS A 189 8.32 17.98 -8.37
CA LYS A 189 9.45 17.06 -8.29
C LYS A 189 9.01 15.61 -8.54
N ASP A 190 8.00 15.14 -7.85
CA ASP A 190 7.58 13.76 -7.82
C ASP A 190 6.56 13.45 -8.93
N GLY A 191 5.93 14.48 -9.49
CA GLY A 191 4.78 14.30 -10.38
C GLY A 191 3.52 13.92 -9.63
N VAL A 192 2.55 13.44 -10.39
CA VAL A 192 1.27 12.91 -9.92
C VAL A 192 1.01 11.59 -10.61
N PHE A 193 0.58 10.59 -9.86
CA PHE A 193 0.20 9.28 -10.38
C PHE A 193 -1.31 9.08 -10.23
N ASN A 194 -1.98 8.73 -11.32
CA ASN A 194 -3.40 8.37 -11.34
C ASN A 194 -3.55 6.93 -11.80
N ILE A 195 -4.41 6.20 -11.10
CA ILE A 195 -4.77 4.83 -11.46
C ILE A 195 -6.29 4.67 -11.39
N SER A 196 -6.85 4.02 -12.40
CA SER A 196 -8.28 3.72 -12.51
C SER A 196 -8.47 2.26 -12.86
N GLN A 197 -9.50 1.65 -12.28
CA GLN A 197 -9.88 0.27 -12.54
C GLN A 197 -11.40 0.15 -12.65
N LEU A 198 -11.86 -0.59 -13.65
CA LEU A 198 -13.24 -1.01 -13.81
C LEU A 198 -13.31 -2.52 -13.61
N GLU A 199 -14.20 -2.96 -12.75
CA GLU A 199 -14.42 -4.35 -12.41
C GLU A 199 -15.85 -4.77 -12.74
N TYR A 200 -16.01 -6.05 -13.08
CA TYR A 200 -17.31 -6.69 -13.20
C TYR A 200 -17.28 -8.07 -12.56
N ALA A 201 -18.10 -8.26 -11.54
CA ALA A 201 -18.26 -9.54 -10.85
C ALA A 201 -19.65 -10.15 -11.17
N HIS A 202 -19.67 -11.37 -11.69
CA HIS A 202 -20.89 -12.12 -11.97
C HIS A 202 -20.68 -13.62 -11.89
N SER A 203 -21.57 -14.32 -11.18
CA SER A 203 -21.63 -15.79 -11.14
C SER A 203 -20.29 -16.48 -10.86
N GLY A 204 -19.49 -15.95 -9.92
CA GLY A 204 -18.18 -16.50 -9.55
C GLY A 204 -17.03 -16.11 -10.50
N ALA A 205 -17.29 -15.34 -11.55
CA ALA A 205 -16.27 -14.75 -12.39
C ALA A 205 -16.04 -13.29 -12.00
N HIS A 206 -14.76 -12.86 -12.00
CA HIS A 206 -14.35 -11.50 -11.71
C HIS A 206 -13.43 -11.02 -12.84
N TYR A 207 -13.84 -9.97 -13.52
CA TYR A 207 -13.10 -9.34 -14.60
C TYR A 207 -12.72 -7.93 -14.18
N PHE A 208 -11.51 -7.51 -14.49
CA PHE A 208 -11.12 -6.13 -14.31
C PHE A 208 -10.18 -5.66 -15.41
N ALA A 209 -10.24 -4.37 -15.71
CA ALA A 209 -9.35 -3.66 -16.60
C ALA A 209 -9.06 -2.29 -16.01
N GLY A 210 -7.87 -1.76 -16.24
CA GLY A 210 -7.49 -0.46 -15.68
C GLY A 210 -6.46 0.26 -16.53
N VAL A 211 -6.23 1.51 -16.16
CA VAL A 211 -5.23 2.38 -16.75
C VAL A 211 -4.49 3.12 -15.63
N ALA A 212 -3.18 3.25 -15.81
CA ALA A 212 -2.32 4.03 -14.93
C ALA A 212 -1.59 5.10 -15.75
N VAL A 213 -1.53 6.31 -15.21
CA VAL A 213 -0.88 7.46 -15.87
C VAL A 213 -0.03 8.18 -14.84
N HIS A 214 1.21 8.48 -15.21
CA HIS A 214 2.12 9.29 -14.44
C HIS A 214 2.41 10.60 -15.17
N SER A 215 2.37 11.74 -14.48
CA SER A 215 2.61 13.04 -15.10
C SER A 215 4.08 13.31 -15.46
N ARG A 216 5.00 12.46 -14.98
CA ARG A 216 6.41 12.51 -15.35
C ARG A 216 6.78 11.29 -16.20
N GLN A 217 7.78 11.48 -17.05
CA GLN A 217 8.39 10.39 -17.79
C GLN A 217 9.63 9.92 -17.03
N TYR A 218 9.77 8.62 -16.89
CA TYR A 218 10.94 7.96 -16.34
C TYR A 218 11.57 7.11 -17.42
N THR A 219 12.86 7.34 -17.68
CA THR A 219 13.65 6.45 -18.52
C THR A 219 14.39 5.50 -17.59
N VAL A 220 14.19 4.22 -17.79
CA VAL A 220 15.02 3.21 -17.14
C VAL A 220 16.44 3.37 -17.70
N GLY A 221 17.42 3.61 -16.83
CA GLY A 221 18.82 3.68 -17.23
C GLY A 221 19.29 2.32 -17.79
N PRO A 222 20.43 2.27 -18.49
CA PRO A 222 20.97 1.04 -19.04
C PRO A 222 21.22 -0.04 -17.97
N ASP A 223 21.33 0.34 -16.71
CA ASP A 223 21.53 -0.54 -15.56
C ASP A 223 20.23 -0.91 -14.84
N GLY A 224 19.07 -0.54 -15.38
CA GLY A 224 17.76 -0.82 -14.76
C GLY A 224 17.40 0.11 -13.60
N GLU A 225 18.23 1.07 -13.25
CA GLU A 225 17.94 2.02 -12.19
C GLU A 225 17.03 3.16 -12.68
N MET A 226 15.99 3.46 -11.90
CA MET A 226 15.18 4.64 -12.11
C MET A 226 15.95 5.88 -11.63
N PRO A 227 15.92 7.00 -12.39
CA PRO A 227 16.56 8.23 -11.94
C PRO A 227 15.96 8.73 -10.63
N SER A 228 16.82 8.99 -9.67
CA SER A 228 16.52 9.50 -8.33
C SER A 228 16.01 10.96 -8.32
#